data_5e6067257d42b2a4058881a5a669abb1
#
_entry.id   5e6067257d42b2a4058881a5a669abb1
#
_cell.length_a   1.000
_cell.length_b   1.000
_cell.length_c   1.000
_cell.angle_alpha   90.00
_cell.angle_beta   90.00
_cell.angle_gamma   90.00
#
_symmetry.space_group_name_H-M   'P 1'
#
loop_
_entity.id
_entity.type
_entity.pdbx_description
1 polymer ?
#
loop_
_entity_poly.entity_id
_entity_poly.type
_entity_poly.pdbx_seq_one_letter_code
_entity_poly.pdbx_strand_id
1 'polypeptide(L)'
;MICLLRDYWENEMECFFVFVEGPDDERFITSVLGNDKIKVIKYAREKKEYINRYIKSIKSIPNYDYIVICDIDLKSLVEKNAILAQFPDCEVEKIIVSIAEIESWYIAGVDEITSKAMKIKYVYYTDYITKEKFNQMIPSKIDRINIMIEILKKYNLNEAILRNKSLKYFWEYISHIEEMTVL
;
A
#
# COMPACT_ATOMS: atom_id res chain seq x y z
N MET A 1 -9.22 14.69 8.73
CA MET A 1 -9.17 13.23 8.47
C MET A 1 -7.83 12.62 8.87
N ILE A 2 -6.67 13.14 8.49
CA ILE A 2 -5.35 12.67 8.96
C ILE A 2 -5.17 12.80 10.49
N CYS A 3 -5.86 13.74 11.13
CA CYS A 3 -5.74 13.96 12.59
C CYS A 3 -6.43 12.87 13.41
N LEU A 4 -7.54 12.30 12.92
CA LEU A 4 -8.29 11.22 13.59
C LEU A 4 -7.54 9.88 13.53
N LEU A 5 -6.86 9.58 12.41
CA LEU A 5 -5.97 8.42 12.26
C LEU A 5 -4.91 8.39 13.38
N ARG A 6 -4.45 9.55 13.79
CA ARG A 6 -3.39 9.69 14.79
C ARG A 6 -3.83 9.25 16.19
N ASP A 7 -5.07 9.57 16.58
CA ASP A 7 -5.55 9.35 17.95
C ASP A 7 -5.79 7.86 18.26
N TYR A 8 -6.23 7.05 17.30
CA TYR A 8 -6.42 5.60 17.46
C TYR A 8 -5.08 4.85 17.61
N TRP A 9 -4.14 5.14 16.72
CA TRP A 9 -2.79 4.58 16.77
C TRP A 9 -2.06 4.94 18.07
N GLU A 10 -2.42 6.08 18.69
CA GLU A 10 -1.79 6.55 19.93
C GLU A 10 -2.29 5.79 21.16
N ASN A 11 -3.54 5.31 21.20
CA ASN A 11 -4.16 4.84 22.43
C ASN A 11 -4.34 3.32 22.58
N GLU A 12 -4.59 2.58 21.50
CA GLU A 12 -4.95 1.15 21.59
C GLU A 12 -4.03 0.20 20.83
N MET A 13 -3.57 0.59 19.63
CA MET A 13 -2.66 -0.25 18.84
C MET A 13 -1.21 -0.03 19.32
N GLU A 14 -0.52 -1.11 19.66
CA GLU A 14 0.92 -1.05 19.97
C GLU A 14 1.78 -1.19 18.72
N CYS A 15 1.40 -2.07 17.80
CA CYS A 15 2.13 -2.27 16.57
C CYS A 15 1.24 -2.80 15.44
N PHE A 16 1.36 -2.23 14.26
CA PHE A 16 0.68 -2.67 13.05
C PHE A 16 1.69 -3.07 11.97
N PHE A 17 1.57 -4.29 11.50
CA PHE A 17 2.49 -4.84 10.51
C PHE A 17 1.89 -4.76 9.12
N VAL A 18 2.63 -4.20 8.18
CA VAL A 18 2.26 -4.16 6.76
C VAL A 18 3.24 -5.02 5.98
N PHE A 19 2.80 -6.19 5.56
CA PHE A 19 3.58 -7.06 4.69
C PHE A 19 3.43 -6.59 3.25
N VAL A 20 4.54 -6.34 2.58
CA VAL A 20 4.60 -5.81 1.22
C VAL A 20 5.56 -6.62 0.36
N GLU A 21 5.40 -6.56 -0.96
CA GLU A 21 6.24 -7.34 -1.85
C GLU A 21 7.68 -6.83 -1.90
N GLY A 22 7.89 -5.54 -2.08
CA GLY A 22 9.19 -5.00 -2.36
C GLY A 22 9.50 -3.61 -1.80
N PRO A 23 10.66 -3.05 -2.19
CA PRO A 23 11.14 -1.77 -1.65
C PRO A 23 10.33 -0.55 -2.11
N ASP A 24 9.64 -0.63 -3.24
CA ASP A 24 8.82 0.47 -3.73
C ASP A 24 7.52 0.58 -2.95
N ASP A 25 6.92 -0.58 -2.60
CA ASP A 25 5.78 -0.67 -1.68
C ASP A 25 6.15 -0.16 -0.29
N GLU A 26 7.27 -0.63 0.27
CA GLU A 26 7.78 -0.17 1.58
C GLU A 26 7.89 1.34 1.61
N ARG A 27 8.49 1.94 0.57
CA ARG A 27 8.66 3.39 0.46
C ARG A 27 7.31 4.11 0.43
N PHE A 28 6.35 3.59 -0.33
CA PHE A 28 5.01 4.14 -0.43
C PHE A 28 4.31 4.11 0.94
N ILE A 29 4.20 2.93 1.54
CA ILE A 29 3.48 2.72 2.80
C ILE A 29 4.11 3.54 3.92
N THR A 30 5.43 3.51 4.07
CA THR A 30 6.14 4.31 5.08
C THR A 30 5.90 5.80 4.91
N SER A 31 5.83 6.28 3.66
CA SER A 31 5.63 7.71 3.37
C SER A 31 4.20 8.16 3.62
N VAL A 32 3.22 7.33 3.27
CA VAL A 32 1.79 7.70 3.32
C VAL A 32 1.22 7.50 4.71
N LEU A 33 1.60 6.44 5.43
CA LEU A 33 1.10 6.17 6.78
C LEU A 33 1.90 6.87 7.88
N GLY A 34 3.23 7.05 7.70
CA GLY A 34 4.09 7.94 8.50
C GLY A 34 3.99 7.79 10.02
N ASN A 35 3.82 6.59 10.57
CA ASN A 35 3.60 6.34 11.99
C ASN A 35 4.63 5.34 12.53
N ASP A 36 5.22 5.63 13.69
CA ASP A 36 6.26 4.81 14.33
C ASP A 36 5.77 3.43 14.77
N LYS A 37 4.47 3.26 14.99
CA LYS A 37 3.84 1.97 15.32
C LYS A 37 3.69 1.06 14.10
N ILE A 38 3.87 1.58 12.89
CA ILE A 38 3.77 0.79 11.66
C ILE A 38 5.13 0.17 11.33
N LYS A 39 5.12 -1.15 11.16
CA LYS A 39 6.30 -1.93 10.75
C LYS A 39 6.06 -2.53 9.38
N VAL A 40 6.83 -2.08 8.40
CA VAL A 40 6.73 -2.61 7.02
C VAL A 40 7.71 -3.76 6.85
N ILE A 41 7.22 -4.90 6.38
CA ILE A 41 7.97 -6.15 6.19
C ILE A 41 7.91 -6.54 4.71
N LYS A 42 9.05 -6.61 4.06
CA LYS A 42 9.15 -7.11 2.67
C LYS A 42 9.18 -8.63 2.65
N TYR A 43 8.26 -9.25 1.91
CA TYR A 43 8.12 -10.71 1.92
C TYR A 43 8.65 -11.42 0.66
N ALA A 44 8.84 -10.75 -0.47
CA ALA A 44 9.18 -11.42 -1.74
C ALA A 44 10.47 -12.23 -1.72
N ARG A 45 11.42 -11.89 -0.84
CA ARG A 45 12.69 -12.60 -0.68
C ARG A 45 12.75 -13.52 0.53
N GLU A 46 11.67 -13.56 1.32
CA GLU A 46 11.60 -14.35 2.52
C GLU A 46 10.98 -15.73 2.25
N LYS A 47 11.32 -16.70 3.11
CA LYS A 47 10.69 -18.03 3.04
C LYS A 47 9.23 -17.93 3.51
N LYS A 48 8.32 -18.56 2.79
CA LYS A 48 6.88 -18.57 3.11
C LYS A 48 6.60 -18.99 4.55
N GLU A 49 7.30 -20.02 5.01
CA GLU A 49 7.18 -20.53 6.38
C GLU A 49 7.60 -19.51 7.43
N TYR A 50 8.56 -18.65 7.11
CA TYR A 50 8.99 -17.56 8.00
C TYR A 50 7.87 -16.51 8.13
N ILE A 51 7.32 -16.06 7.01
CA ILE A 51 6.24 -15.07 7.00
C ILE A 51 5.00 -15.62 7.72
N ASN A 52 4.59 -16.87 7.46
CA ASN A 52 3.45 -17.50 8.13
C ASN A 52 3.66 -17.59 9.66
N ARG A 53 4.84 -18.01 10.11
CA ARG A 53 5.15 -18.02 11.55
C ARG A 53 5.09 -16.62 12.15
N TYR A 54 5.52 -15.61 11.41
CA TYR A 54 5.49 -14.22 11.87
C TYR A 54 4.04 -13.74 12.02
N ILE A 55 3.20 -13.95 11.01
CA ILE A 55 1.76 -13.65 11.07
C ILE A 55 1.11 -14.34 12.27
N LYS A 56 1.38 -15.64 12.46
CA LYS A 56 0.87 -16.40 13.62
C LYS A 56 1.31 -15.80 14.95
N SER A 57 2.54 -15.35 15.06
CA SER A 57 3.05 -14.69 16.27
C SER A 57 2.34 -13.36 16.53
N ILE A 58 2.12 -12.54 15.51
CA ILE A 58 1.38 -11.27 15.63
C ILE A 58 -0.04 -11.54 16.17
N LYS A 59 -0.75 -12.52 15.62
CA LYS A 59 -2.12 -12.90 16.05
C LYS A 59 -2.20 -13.34 17.51
N SER A 60 -1.11 -13.73 18.14
CA SER A 60 -1.07 -14.15 19.54
C SER A 60 -0.76 -13.01 20.53
N ILE A 61 -0.45 -11.82 20.05
CA ILE A 61 -0.08 -10.67 20.87
C ILE A 61 -1.25 -9.66 20.86
N PRO A 62 -1.82 -9.32 22.03
CA PRO A 62 -2.84 -8.29 22.13
C PRO A 62 -2.34 -6.96 21.56
N ASN A 63 -3.24 -6.19 20.94
CA ASN A 63 -2.95 -4.87 20.38
C ASN A 63 -1.92 -4.86 19.22
N TYR A 64 -1.64 -6.06 18.67
CA TYR A 64 -0.88 -6.21 17.43
C TYR A 64 -1.81 -6.64 16.31
N ASP A 65 -1.66 -6.03 15.14
CA ASP A 65 -2.41 -6.43 13.97
C ASP A 65 -1.57 -6.32 12.70
N TYR A 66 -2.11 -6.79 11.56
CA TYR A 66 -1.38 -6.84 10.30
C TYR A 66 -2.29 -6.78 9.09
N ILE A 67 -1.71 -6.39 7.96
CA ILE A 67 -2.25 -6.60 6.62
C ILE A 67 -1.17 -7.13 5.70
N VAL A 68 -1.58 -7.76 4.62
CA VAL A 68 -0.71 -8.18 3.52
C VAL A 68 -1.15 -7.44 2.26
N ILE A 69 -0.26 -6.67 1.67
CA ILE A 69 -0.48 -6.01 0.37
C ILE A 69 0.23 -6.83 -0.69
N CYS A 70 -0.48 -7.14 -1.76
CA CYS A 70 0.06 -7.92 -2.87
C CYS A 70 -0.44 -7.37 -4.19
N ASP A 71 0.38 -7.49 -5.22
CA ASP A 71 0.02 -7.10 -6.57
C ASP A 71 -0.74 -8.23 -7.27
N ILE A 72 -1.75 -7.88 -8.04
CA ILE A 72 -2.29 -8.78 -9.07
C ILE A 72 -1.74 -8.31 -10.41
N ASP A 73 -0.86 -9.09 -10.97
CA ASP A 73 -0.46 -8.98 -12.38
C ASP A 73 -1.66 -9.20 -13.28
N LEU A 74 -2.54 -8.26 -13.46
CA LEU A 74 -3.68 -8.19 -14.42
C LEU A 74 -4.24 -9.53 -14.99
N LYS A 75 -3.77 -10.68 -14.53
CA LYS A 75 -3.94 -11.97 -15.22
C LYS A 75 -5.05 -12.87 -14.68
N SER A 76 -5.56 -12.72 -13.49
CA SER A 76 -6.83 -13.33 -13.06
C SER A 76 -7.12 -13.38 -11.56
N LEU A 77 -8.41 -13.59 -11.20
CA LEU A 77 -8.91 -13.97 -9.86
C LEU A 77 -8.26 -15.27 -9.29
N VAL A 78 -7.64 -16.09 -10.13
CA VAL A 78 -6.89 -17.29 -9.74
C VAL A 78 -5.70 -16.93 -8.85
N GLU A 79 -5.14 -15.74 -9.04
CA GLU A 79 -3.99 -15.25 -8.25
C GLU A 79 -4.35 -14.94 -6.80
N LYS A 80 -5.57 -14.48 -6.49
CA LYS A 80 -6.01 -14.29 -5.10
C LYS A 80 -5.93 -15.60 -4.31
N ASN A 81 -6.36 -16.72 -4.90
CA ASN A 81 -6.25 -18.04 -4.29
C ASN A 81 -4.78 -18.50 -4.18
N ALA A 82 -3.93 -18.12 -5.13
CA ALA A 82 -2.50 -18.42 -5.08
C ALA A 82 -1.80 -17.64 -3.96
N ILE A 83 -2.21 -16.39 -3.72
CA ILE A 83 -1.72 -15.57 -2.60
C ILE A 83 -2.18 -16.18 -1.27
N LEU A 84 -3.45 -16.56 -1.15
CA LEU A 84 -3.96 -17.26 0.03
C LEU A 84 -3.22 -18.58 0.29
N ALA A 85 -2.87 -19.32 -0.77
CA ALA A 85 -2.04 -20.52 -0.65
C ALA A 85 -0.60 -20.24 -0.21
N GLN A 86 -0.10 -19.02 -0.42
CA GLN A 86 1.22 -18.61 0.08
C GLN A 86 1.20 -18.27 1.58
N PHE A 87 0.08 -17.74 2.08
CA PHE A 87 -0.08 -17.28 3.46
C PHE A 87 -1.28 -17.96 4.14
N PRO A 88 -1.21 -19.29 4.40
CA PRO A 88 -2.33 -20.05 4.96
C PRO A 88 -2.74 -19.62 6.38
N ASP A 89 -1.85 -18.98 7.13
CA ASP A 89 -2.17 -18.42 8.44
C ASP A 89 -2.76 -17.01 8.38
N CYS A 90 -2.83 -16.41 7.17
CA CYS A 90 -3.42 -15.09 6.94
C CYS A 90 -4.94 -15.16 6.85
N GLU A 91 -5.60 -14.15 7.37
CA GLU A 91 -7.04 -13.93 7.21
C GLU A 91 -7.31 -13.26 5.86
N VAL A 92 -8.33 -13.75 5.15
CA VAL A 92 -8.63 -13.32 3.75
C VAL A 92 -8.91 -11.82 3.68
N GLU A 93 -9.62 -11.29 4.66
CA GLU A 93 -9.97 -9.87 4.81
C GLU A 93 -8.76 -8.96 5.03
N LYS A 94 -7.66 -9.51 5.54
CA LYS A 94 -6.40 -8.80 5.75
C LYS A 94 -5.48 -8.80 4.52
N ILE A 95 -5.93 -9.39 3.42
CA ILE A 95 -5.21 -9.35 2.15
C ILE A 95 -5.77 -8.22 1.29
N ILE A 96 -4.98 -7.18 1.14
CA ILE A 96 -5.26 -6.05 0.26
C ILE A 96 -4.58 -6.30 -1.07
N VAL A 97 -5.37 -6.26 -2.12
CA VAL A 97 -4.88 -6.50 -3.46
C VAL A 97 -4.74 -5.18 -4.22
N SER A 98 -3.53 -4.83 -4.60
CA SER A 98 -3.29 -3.76 -5.56
C SER A 98 -3.71 -4.23 -6.95
N ILE A 99 -4.61 -3.49 -7.59
CA ILE A 99 -4.96 -3.74 -8.98
C ILE A 99 -3.80 -3.27 -9.85
N ALA A 100 -3.22 -4.14 -10.66
CA ALA A 100 -1.94 -3.98 -11.30
C ALA A 100 -0.76 -3.97 -10.30
N GLU A 101 -0.09 -2.86 -10.10
CA GLU A 101 1.12 -2.76 -9.28
C GLU A 101 1.12 -1.48 -8.44
N ILE A 102 1.98 -1.41 -7.43
CA ILE A 102 2.06 -0.26 -6.51
C ILE A 102 2.31 1.07 -7.25
N GLU A 103 2.90 1.05 -8.43
CA GLU A 103 3.11 2.22 -9.27
C GLU A 103 1.80 2.94 -9.61
N SER A 104 0.71 2.21 -9.67
CA SER A 104 -0.63 2.75 -9.87
C SER A 104 -1.04 3.68 -8.73
N TRP A 105 -0.63 3.35 -7.50
CA TRP A 105 -0.88 4.16 -6.31
C TRP A 105 -0.02 5.43 -6.30
N TYR A 106 1.26 5.33 -6.72
CA TYR A 106 2.12 6.52 -6.87
C TYR A 106 1.50 7.55 -7.82
N ILE A 107 1.07 7.12 -9.01
CA ILE A 107 0.48 8.02 -10.01
C ILE A 107 -0.87 8.58 -9.56
N ALA A 108 -1.62 7.83 -8.74
CA ALA A 108 -2.90 8.29 -8.23
C ALA A 108 -2.80 9.62 -7.46
N GLY A 109 -1.75 9.82 -6.68
CA GLY A 109 -1.53 11.05 -5.92
C GLY A 109 -0.91 12.21 -6.68
N VAL A 110 -0.61 12.03 -7.99
CA VAL A 110 -0.08 13.09 -8.85
C VAL A 110 -1.25 13.85 -9.46
N ASP A 111 -1.64 14.99 -8.87
CA ASP A 111 -2.66 15.87 -9.41
C ASP A 111 -2.21 16.56 -10.71
N GLU A 112 -3.11 17.29 -11.35
CA GLU A 112 -2.82 17.92 -12.65
C GLU A 112 -1.72 18.98 -12.57
N ILE A 113 -1.63 19.71 -11.47
CA ILE A 113 -0.61 20.76 -11.25
C ILE A 113 0.76 20.10 -11.08
N THR A 114 0.83 19.11 -10.21
CA THR A 114 2.05 18.33 -9.95
C THR A 114 2.51 17.59 -11.22
N SER A 115 1.58 17.02 -11.98
CA SER A 115 1.83 16.36 -13.26
C SER A 115 2.56 17.28 -14.22
N LYS A 116 2.05 18.50 -14.42
CA LYS A 116 2.69 19.53 -15.28
C LYS A 116 4.08 19.92 -14.78
N ALA A 117 4.22 20.16 -13.46
CA ALA A 117 5.49 20.55 -12.86
C ALA A 117 6.57 19.47 -12.96
N MET A 118 6.19 18.20 -12.78
CA MET A 118 7.09 17.05 -12.82
C MET A 118 7.26 16.47 -14.23
N LYS A 119 6.52 16.97 -15.23
CA LYS A 119 6.47 16.43 -16.60
C LYS A 119 6.08 14.96 -16.65
N ILE A 120 5.18 14.55 -15.76
CA ILE A 120 4.56 13.23 -15.75
C ILE A 120 3.25 13.33 -16.53
N LYS A 121 2.93 12.33 -17.35
CA LYS A 121 1.66 12.31 -18.07
C LYS A 121 0.50 12.15 -17.08
N TYR A 122 -0.42 13.12 -17.04
CA TYR A 122 -1.63 13.02 -16.25
C TYR A 122 -2.59 11.98 -16.83
N VAL A 123 -3.17 11.15 -15.96
CA VAL A 123 -4.24 10.20 -16.28
C VAL A 123 -5.26 10.21 -15.15
N TYR A 124 -6.55 10.20 -15.48
CA TYR A 124 -7.61 10.27 -14.48
C TYR A 124 -7.77 8.96 -13.71
N TYR A 125 -7.84 7.81 -14.40
CA TYR A 125 -7.93 6.50 -13.78
C TYR A 125 -6.57 5.82 -13.79
N THR A 126 -6.12 5.37 -12.62
CA THR A 126 -4.77 4.82 -12.45
C THR A 126 -4.74 3.32 -12.16
N ASP A 127 -5.89 2.66 -11.98
CA ASP A 127 -5.99 1.23 -11.63
C ASP A 127 -5.17 0.28 -12.52
N TYR A 128 -4.87 0.67 -13.75
CA TYR A 128 -4.18 -0.17 -14.72
C TYR A 128 -2.75 0.31 -15.05
N ILE A 129 -2.16 1.08 -14.16
CA ILE A 129 -0.77 1.53 -14.32
C ILE A 129 0.15 0.44 -13.80
N THR A 130 0.83 -0.25 -14.73
CA THR A 130 1.92 -1.17 -14.41
C THR A 130 3.25 -0.43 -14.31
N LYS A 131 4.26 -1.11 -13.82
CA LYS A 131 5.64 -0.61 -13.74
C LYS A 131 6.18 -0.15 -15.09
N GLU A 132 5.92 -0.90 -16.16
CA GLU A 132 6.33 -0.51 -17.52
C GLU A 132 5.63 0.76 -17.95
N LYS A 133 4.34 0.89 -17.67
CA LYS A 133 3.54 2.07 -18.01
C LYS A 133 4.00 3.28 -17.19
N PHE A 134 4.27 3.10 -15.90
CA PHE A 134 4.87 4.11 -15.05
C PHE A 134 6.18 4.62 -15.64
N ASN A 135 7.09 3.72 -16.03
CA ASN A 135 8.38 4.07 -16.63
C ASN A 135 8.24 4.87 -17.97
N GLN A 136 7.16 4.63 -18.72
CA GLN A 136 6.86 5.39 -19.93
C GLN A 136 6.26 6.78 -19.65
N MET A 137 5.66 6.98 -18.48
CA MET A 137 5.01 8.23 -18.08
C MET A 137 5.98 9.23 -17.46
N ILE A 138 7.08 8.77 -16.90
CA ILE A 138 8.08 9.60 -16.22
C ILE A 138 9.15 10.11 -17.21
N PRO A 139 9.82 11.23 -16.90
CA PRO A 139 10.90 11.75 -17.75
C PRO A 139 12.08 10.78 -17.85
N SER A 140 12.49 10.42 -19.05
CA SER A 140 13.54 9.42 -19.33
C SER A 140 14.94 9.73 -18.76
N LYS A 141 15.18 10.98 -18.38
CA LYS A 141 16.48 11.44 -17.83
C LYS A 141 16.54 11.40 -16.28
N ILE A 142 15.44 11.06 -15.62
CA ILE A 142 15.35 11.03 -14.17
C ILE A 142 15.28 9.56 -13.73
N ASP A 143 16.07 9.23 -12.72
CA ASP A 143 16.02 7.91 -12.11
C ASP A 143 14.62 7.64 -11.52
N ARG A 144 14.12 6.41 -11.70
CA ARG A 144 12.79 6.01 -11.29
C ARG A 144 12.57 6.20 -9.78
N ILE A 145 13.54 5.83 -8.96
CA ILE A 145 13.43 5.95 -7.51
C ILE A 145 13.35 7.41 -7.10
N ASN A 146 14.15 8.28 -7.71
CA ASN A 146 14.12 9.70 -7.45
C ASN A 146 12.76 10.32 -7.79
N ILE A 147 12.16 9.94 -8.92
CA ILE A 147 10.83 10.45 -9.28
C ILE A 147 9.75 9.94 -8.31
N MET A 148 9.82 8.69 -7.86
CA MET A 148 8.92 8.14 -6.85
C MET A 148 9.01 8.92 -5.52
N ILE A 149 10.22 9.25 -5.07
CA ILE A 149 10.43 10.07 -3.87
C ILE A 149 9.83 11.47 -4.05
N GLU A 150 10.05 12.11 -5.20
CA GLU A 150 9.49 13.44 -5.47
C GLU A 150 7.95 13.43 -5.56
N ILE A 151 7.36 12.35 -6.11
CA ILE A 151 5.92 12.15 -6.08
C ILE A 151 5.41 12.12 -4.65
N LEU A 152 6.03 11.32 -3.77
CA LEU A 152 5.60 11.18 -2.38
C LEU A 152 5.69 12.48 -1.58
N LYS A 153 6.67 13.33 -1.85
CA LYS A 153 6.77 14.67 -1.23
C LYS A 153 5.59 15.59 -1.56
N LYS A 154 4.92 15.35 -2.67
CA LYS A 154 3.80 16.16 -3.18
C LYS A 154 2.50 15.36 -3.28
N TYR A 155 2.46 14.22 -2.60
CA TYR A 155 1.37 13.25 -2.71
C TYR A 155 0.04 13.84 -2.23
N ASN A 156 -0.96 13.84 -3.09
CA ASN A 156 -2.30 14.26 -2.75
C ASN A 156 -3.18 13.02 -2.54
N LEU A 157 -3.33 12.62 -1.28
CA LEU A 157 -4.11 11.43 -0.91
C LEU A 157 -5.59 11.58 -1.27
N ASN A 158 -6.19 12.75 -1.07
CA ASN A 158 -7.61 12.98 -1.40
C ASN A 158 -7.87 12.79 -2.89
N GLU A 159 -6.95 13.23 -3.73
CA GLU A 159 -7.01 13.00 -5.17
C GLU A 159 -6.79 11.52 -5.51
N ALA A 160 -5.82 10.89 -4.84
CA ALA A 160 -5.44 9.50 -5.09
C ALA A 160 -6.59 8.51 -4.86
N ILE A 161 -7.32 8.63 -3.76
CA ILE A 161 -8.45 7.74 -3.45
C ILE A 161 -9.63 7.88 -4.42
N LEU A 162 -9.75 9.01 -5.11
CA LEU A 162 -10.77 9.21 -6.16
C LEU A 162 -10.37 8.55 -7.49
N ARG A 163 -9.08 8.33 -7.71
CA ARG A 163 -8.51 7.91 -8.99
C ARG A 163 -8.04 6.46 -9.02
N ASN A 164 -7.92 5.82 -7.84
CA ASN A 164 -7.46 4.43 -7.73
C ASN A 164 -8.34 3.65 -6.76
N LYS A 165 -9.01 2.61 -7.26
CA LYS A 165 -9.98 1.82 -6.49
C LYS A 165 -9.31 0.95 -5.42
N SER A 166 -8.16 0.34 -5.72
CA SER A 166 -7.46 -0.50 -4.75
C SER A 166 -6.84 0.33 -3.62
N LEU A 167 -6.32 1.51 -3.94
CA LEU A 167 -5.86 2.46 -2.92
C LEU A 167 -7.01 2.98 -2.06
N LYS A 168 -8.18 3.28 -2.68
CA LYS A 168 -9.38 3.66 -1.95
C LYS A 168 -9.77 2.56 -0.96
N TYR A 169 -9.84 1.31 -1.42
CA TYR A 169 -10.16 0.16 -0.57
C TYR A 169 -9.16 0.00 0.58
N PHE A 170 -7.86 0.09 0.29
CA PHE A 170 -6.81 0.08 1.31
C PHE A 170 -7.02 1.18 2.35
N TRP A 171 -7.30 2.41 1.90
CA TRP A 171 -7.49 3.54 2.78
C TRP A 171 -8.74 3.40 3.65
N GLU A 172 -9.85 2.96 3.06
CA GLU A 172 -11.09 2.67 3.79
C GLU A 172 -10.88 1.56 4.83
N TYR A 173 -10.14 0.49 4.46
CA TYR A 173 -9.82 -0.59 5.40
C TYR A 173 -9.03 -0.07 6.62
N ILE A 174 -7.97 0.70 6.39
CA ILE A 174 -7.17 1.29 7.47
C ILE A 174 -8.02 2.25 8.32
N SER A 175 -8.90 3.04 7.71
CA SER A 175 -9.78 3.98 8.42
C SER A 175 -10.86 3.26 9.25
N HIS A 176 -11.40 2.12 8.78
CA HIS A 176 -12.43 1.35 9.52
C HIS A 176 -11.86 0.58 10.72
N ILE A 177 -10.59 0.19 10.70
CA ILE A 177 -9.93 -0.36 11.89
C ILE A 177 -10.03 0.64 13.05
N GLU A 178 -10.09 1.93 12.77
CA GLU A 178 -10.25 3.00 13.76
C GLU A 178 -11.66 3.09 14.35
N GLU A 179 -12.70 2.93 13.52
CA GLU A 179 -14.09 3.09 13.96
C GLU A 179 -14.58 1.91 14.81
N MET A 180 -14.07 0.71 14.60
CA MET A 180 -14.50 -0.51 15.30
C MET A 180 -14.05 -0.58 16.77
N THR A 181 -13.10 0.24 17.17
CA THR A 181 -12.52 0.20 18.53
C THR A 181 -13.08 1.29 19.44
N VAL A 182 -13.99 2.13 18.94
CA VAL A 182 -14.66 3.20 19.72
C VAL A 182 -16.02 2.74 20.33
N LEU A 183 -16.38 1.46 20.15
CA LEU A 183 -17.60 0.85 20.73
C LEU A 183 -17.24 -0.10 21.87
#